data_291c1d5cd3c6e563d8ba7a4fcdca81f8
#
_entry.id   291c1d5cd3c6e563d8ba7a4fcdca81f8
#
_cell.length_a   1.000
_cell.length_b   1.000
_cell.length_c   1.000
_cell.angle_alpha   90.00
_cell.angle_beta   90.00
_cell.angle_gamma   90.00
#
_symmetry.space_group_name_H-M   'P 1'
#
loop_
_entity.id
_entity.type
_entity.pdbx_description
1 polymer ?
#
loop_
_entity_poly.entity_id
_entity_poly.type
_entity_poly.pdbx_seq_one_letter_code
_entity_poly.pdbx_strand_id
1 'polypeptide(L)'
;PTEVFHLYRQAQSQRARTLGMLRIPLADDYSVPLRRAPDVRQACTEAYGPGEERSVTSLRELLGMIGAHEWRKGGIEIPALGGRIHPHYGVFAPVRSEYVGLVAAAALPAPELPLAFDIGTGTGVLAAVLARHGVARIVARRQG
;
A
#
# COMPACT_ATOMS: atom_id res chain seq x y z
N PRO A 1 -25.43 0.30 -15.14
CA PRO A 1 -24.23 0.61 -14.35
C PRO A 1 -23.76 -0.57 -13.52
N THR A 2 -24.66 -1.32 -12.85
CA THR A 2 -24.30 -2.42 -11.94
C THR A 2 -23.70 -3.62 -12.68
N GLU A 3 -24.24 -3.99 -13.83
CA GLU A 3 -23.76 -5.11 -14.64
C GLU A 3 -22.32 -4.88 -15.14
N VAL A 4 -22.01 -3.68 -15.64
CA VAL A 4 -20.66 -3.29 -16.07
C VAL A 4 -19.66 -3.40 -14.92
N PHE A 5 -20.07 -3.03 -13.71
CA PHE A 5 -19.25 -3.17 -12.52
C PHE A 5 -18.96 -4.64 -12.18
N HIS A 6 -19.95 -5.52 -12.26
CA HIS A 6 -19.77 -6.94 -12.01
C HIS A 6 -18.86 -7.61 -13.05
N LEU A 7 -19.04 -7.30 -14.33
CA LEU A 7 -18.19 -7.79 -15.42
C LEU A 7 -16.73 -7.31 -15.24
N TYR A 8 -16.53 -6.04 -14.89
CA TYR A 8 -15.22 -5.51 -14.58
C TYR A 8 -14.55 -6.26 -13.42
N ARG A 9 -15.27 -6.46 -12.31
CA ARG A 9 -14.74 -7.21 -11.16
C ARG A 9 -14.41 -8.66 -11.51
N GLN A 10 -15.25 -9.31 -12.31
CA GLN A 10 -14.99 -10.67 -12.78
C GLN A 10 -13.72 -10.74 -13.63
N ALA A 11 -13.56 -9.83 -14.59
CA ALA A 11 -12.37 -9.75 -15.43
C ALA A 11 -11.10 -9.52 -14.59
N GLN A 12 -11.15 -8.62 -13.60
CA GLN A 12 -10.03 -8.39 -12.69
C GLN A 12 -9.69 -9.63 -11.84
N SER A 13 -10.70 -10.37 -11.38
CA SER A 13 -10.50 -11.61 -10.63
C SER A 13 -9.87 -12.70 -11.50
N GLN A 14 -10.32 -12.85 -12.73
CA GLN A 14 -9.73 -13.81 -13.69
C GLN A 14 -8.27 -13.46 -14.01
N ARG A 15 -8.01 -12.18 -14.30
CA ARG A 15 -6.64 -11.70 -14.52
C ARG A 15 -5.74 -11.99 -13.31
N ALA A 16 -6.21 -11.69 -12.11
CA ALA A 16 -5.46 -11.94 -10.88
C ALA A 16 -5.14 -13.43 -10.68
N ARG A 17 -6.07 -14.33 -11.00
CA ARG A 17 -5.85 -15.79 -10.96
C ARG A 17 -4.79 -16.21 -11.97
N THR A 18 -4.92 -15.77 -13.24
CA THR A 18 -3.96 -16.10 -14.30
C THR A 18 -2.55 -15.66 -13.93
N LEU A 19 -2.39 -14.40 -13.48
CA LEU A 19 -1.10 -13.88 -13.04
C LEU A 19 -0.56 -14.61 -11.80
N GLY A 20 -1.46 -15.08 -10.91
CA GLY A 20 -1.08 -15.89 -9.76
C GLY A 20 -0.56 -17.29 -10.10
N MET A 21 -0.97 -17.84 -11.24
CA MET A 21 -0.50 -19.17 -11.71
C MET A 21 0.86 -19.10 -12.39
N LEU A 22 1.22 -17.96 -12.98
CA LEU A 22 2.53 -17.77 -13.60
C LEU A 22 3.61 -17.65 -12.52
N ARG A 23 4.56 -18.58 -12.52
CA ARG A 23 5.64 -18.63 -11.54
C ARG A 23 6.92 -18.08 -12.12
N ILE A 24 7.54 -17.17 -11.38
CA ILE A 24 8.79 -16.51 -11.76
C ILE A 24 9.89 -16.96 -10.81
N PRO A 25 10.95 -17.61 -11.32
CA PRO A 25 12.10 -17.95 -10.50
C PRO A 25 12.89 -16.68 -10.17
N LEU A 26 13.35 -16.58 -8.95
CA LEU A 26 14.26 -15.54 -8.45
C LEU A 26 15.55 -16.19 -8.00
N ALA A 27 16.68 -15.63 -8.39
CA ALA A 27 17.98 -16.02 -7.85
C ALA A 27 18.12 -15.56 -6.38
N ASP A 28 19.22 -15.90 -5.75
CA ASP A 28 19.54 -15.53 -4.37
C ASP A 28 19.67 -14.00 -4.16
N ASP A 29 20.01 -13.26 -5.21
CA ASP A 29 20.03 -11.79 -5.23
C ASP A 29 18.72 -11.17 -5.77
N TYR A 30 17.66 -11.96 -5.94
CA TYR A 30 16.39 -11.59 -6.58
C TYR A 30 16.48 -11.25 -8.07
N SER A 31 17.59 -11.51 -8.75
CA SER A 31 17.61 -11.40 -10.20
C SER A 31 16.68 -12.43 -10.84
N VAL A 32 16.00 -12.02 -11.92
CA VAL A 32 15.15 -12.92 -12.72
C VAL A 32 15.99 -13.49 -13.85
N PRO A 33 16.16 -14.83 -13.96
CA PRO A 33 17.02 -15.44 -14.97
C PRO A 33 16.36 -15.51 -16.37
N LEU A 34 15.82 -14.38 -16.84
CA LEU A 34 15.21 -14.22 -18.15
C LEU A 34 15.87 -13.06 -18.90
N ARG A 35 16.14 -13.27 -20.19
CA ARG A 35 16.94 -12.37 -21.05
C ARG A 35 16.47 -10.91 -21.07
N ARG A 36 15.18 -10.63 -20.87
CA ARG A 36 14.60 -9.29 -20.91
C ARG A 36 13.82 -8.94 -19.65
N ALA A 37 14.14 -9.60 -18.55
CA ALA A 37 13.50 -9.28 -17.29
C ALA A 37 13.91 -7.87 -16.82
N PRO A 38 12.97 -7.13 -16.24
CA PRO A 38 13.32 -5.91 -15.54
C PRO A 38 14.18 -6.22 -14.31
N ASP A 39 14.96 -5.25 -13.85
CA ASP A 39 15.63 -5.37 -12.56
C ASP A 39 14.62 -5.19 -11.44
N VAL A 40 14.37 -6.25 -10.68
CA VAL A 40 13.40 -6.29 -9.58
C VAL A 40 14.04 -6.45 -8.21
N ARG A 41 15.38 -6.49 -8.15
CA ARG A 41 16.14 -6.78 -6.93
C ARG A 41 15.79 -5.85 -5.79
N GLN A 42 15.75 -4.55 -6.06
CA GLN A 42 15.42 -3.58 -5.01
C GLN A 42 13.96 -3.71 -4.55
N ALA A 43 13.02 -3.89 -5.46
CA ALA A 43 11.61 -4.09 -5.13
C ALA A 43 11.40 -5.34 -4.26
N CYS A 44 12.09 -6.44 -4.58
CA CYS A 44 12.05 -7.66 -3.79
C CYS A 44 12.72 -7.50 -2.42
N THR A 45 13.87 -6.83 -2.36
CA THR A 45 14.57 -6.54 -1.10
C THR A 45 13.72 -5.67 -0.16
N GLU A 46 13.01 -4.69 -0.69
CA GLU A 46 12.09 -3.85 0.10
C GLU A 46 10.89 -4.63 0.63
N ALA A 47 10.45 -5.67 -0.08
CA ALA A 47 9.29 -6.49 0.29
C ALA A 47 9.65 -7.64 1.24
N TYR A 48 10.76 -8.32 0.99
CA TYR A 48 11.13 -9.59 1.65
C TYR A 48 12.36 -9.46 2.57
N GLY A 49 13.11 -8.37 2.47
CA GLY A 49 14.43 -8.25 3.09
C GLY A 49 15.55 -8.70 2.16
N PRO A 50 16.79 -8.84 2.65
CA PRO A 50 17.92 -9.33 1.87
C PRO A 50 17.64 -10.72 1.29
N GLY A 51 18.04 -10.94 0.03
CA GLY A 51 17.97 -12.24 -0.59
C GLY A 51 19.06 -13.17 -0.03
N GLU A 52 18.70 -14.41 0.28
CA GLU A 52 19.64 -15.40 0.84
C GLU A 52 19.62 -16.69 0.04
N GLU A 53 18.52 -17.02 -0.63
CA GLU A 53 18.34 -18.26 -1.37
C GLU A 53 17.46 -18.10 -2.61
N ARG A 54 17.57 -19.05 -3.52
CA ARG A 54 16.70 -19.10 -4.70
C ARG A 54 15.26 -19.36 -4.29
N SER A 55 14.35 -18.62 -4.90
CA SER A 55 12.92 -18.72 -4.61
C SER A 55 12.06 -18.66 -5.86
N VAL A 56 10.76 -18.85 -5.69
CA VAL A 56 9.79 -18.76 -6.77
C VAL A 56 8.61 -17.92 -6.28
N THR A 57 8.33 -16.84 -6.97
CA THR A 57 7.16 -15.99 -6.67
C THR A 57 6.12 -16.05 -7.79
N SER A 58 4.88 -15.60 -7.53
CA SER A 58 3.90 -15.43 -8.59
C SER A 58 4.14 -14.13 -9.34
N LEU A 59 3.84 -14.11 -10.65
CA LEU A 59 3.91 -12.86 -11.41
C LEU A 59 3.02 -11.76 -10.79
N ARG A 60 1.86 -12.14 -10.23
CA ARG A 60 0.97 -11.21 -9.54
C ARG A 60 1.66 -10.53 -8.36
N GLU A 61 2.35 -11.30 -7.55
CA GLU A 61 3.07 -10.81 -6.37
C GLU A 61 4.26 -9.95 -6.77
N LEU A 62 5.03 -10.41 -7.75
CA LEU A 62 6.15 -9.65 -8.30
C LEU A 62 5.71 -8.28 -8.83
N LEU A 63 4.61 -8.22 -9.59
CA LEU A 63 4.05 -6.95 -10.06
C LEU A 63 3.57 -6.06 -8.91
N GLY A 64 3.06 -6.66 -7.83
CA GLY A 64 2.70 -5.93 -6.60
C GLY A 64 3.92 -5.30 -5.93
N MET A 65 5.03 -6.03 -5.82
CA MET A 65 6.29 -5.50 -5.26
C MET A 65 6.88 -4.38 -6.11
N ILE A 66 6.93 -4.57 -7.44
CA ILE A 66 7.38 -3.53 -8.37
C ILE A 66 6.51 -2.27 -8.24
N GLY A 67 5.18 -2.44 -8.22
CA GLY A 67 4.25 -1.32 -8.04
C GLY A 67 4.47 -0.58 -6.72
N ALA A 68 4.63 -1.32 -5.61
CA ALA A 68 4.89 -0.72 -4.29
C ALA A 68 6.23 0.03 -4.25
N HIS A 69 7.28 -0.51 -4.89
CA HIS A 69 8.57 0.16 -5.03
C HIS A 69 8.44 1.50 -5.77
N GLU A 70 7.77 1.51 -6.93
CA GLU A 70 7.56 2.74 -7.69
C GLU A 70 6.72 3.77 -6.91
N TRP A 71 5.68 3.33 -6.22
CA TRP A 71 4.88 4.20 -5.36
C TRP A 71 5.68 4.77 -4.19
N ARG A 72 6.52 3.96 -3.57
CA ARG A 72 7.42 4.40 -2.51
C ARG A 72 8.43 5.41 -3.02
N LYS A 73 9.01 5.17 -4.19
CA LYS A 73 9.98 6.06 -4.82
C LYS A 73 9.36 7.43 -5.16
N GLY A 74 8.18 7.45 -5.80
CA GLY A 74 7.47 8.67 -6.17
C GLY A 74 6.80 9.38 -5.00
N GLY A 75 6.42 8.64 -3.97
CA GLY A 75 5.58 9.09 -2.86
C GLY A 75 4.13 9.34 -3.28
N ILE A 76 3.24 9.31 -2.30
CA ILE A 76 1.82 9.62 -2.47
C ILE A 76 1.57 10.96 -1.80
N GLU A 77 1.08 11.92 -2.56
CA GLU A 77 0.71 13.22 -2.02
C GLU A 77 -0.53 13.11 -1.12
N ILE A 78 -0.45 13.70 0.06
CA ILE A 78 -1.56 13.79 1.02
C ILE A 78 -1.86 15.28 1.26
N PRO A 79 -2.78 15.88 0.49
CA PRO A 79 -3.07 17.31 0.57
C PRO A 79 -3.44 17.77 1.98
N ALA A 80 -4.21 16.95 2.71
CA ALA A 80 -4.59 17.22 4.10
C ALA A 80 -3.40 17.33 5.05
N LEU A 81 -2.24 16.73 4.70
CA LEU A 81 -1.01 16.82 5.46
C LEU A 81 0.02 17.78 4.85
N GLY A 82 -0.24 18.32 3.66
CA GLY A 82 0.68 19.18 2.93
C GLY A 82 2.03 18.53 2.63
N GLY A 83 2.03 17.21 2.40
CA GLY A 83 3.26 16.44 2.20
C GLY A 83 3.03 15.11 1.50
N ARG A 84 4.11 14.35 1.31
CA ARG A 84 4.07 13.02 0.69
C ARG A 84 4.39 11.94 1.72
N ILE A 85 3.80 10.77 1.54
CA ILE A 85 4.14 9.55 2.27
C ILE A 85 4.82 8.56 1.32
N HIS A 86 5.67 7.69 1.86
CA HIS A 86 6.42 6.69 1.10
C HIS A 86 6.12 5.29 1.68
N PRO A 87 4.96 4.70 1.29
CA PRO A 87 4.47 3.46 1.89
C PRO A 87 5.38 2.28 1.57
N HIS A 88 5.54 1.37 2.54
CA HIS A 88 6.21 0.10 2.33
C HIS A 88 5.26 -0.92 1.68
N TYR A 89 5.83 -1.94 1.03
CA TYR A 89 5.07 -3.08 0.53
C TYR A 89 4.24 -3.71 1.65
N GLY A 90 3.00 -4.09 1.33
CA GLY A 90 2.07 -4.68 2.29
C GLY A 90 1.43 -3.70 3.27
N VAL A 91 1.79 -2.42 3.25
CA VAL A 91 1.15 -1.39 4.08
C VAL A 91 0.10 -0.66 3.26
N PHE A 92 -1.14 -0.64 3.74
CA PHE A 92 -2.22 0.09 3.07
C PHE A 92 -1.92 1.59 3.04
N ALA A 93 -2.02 2.16 1.84
CA ALA A 93 -1.83 3.59 1.60
C ALA A 93 -3.08 4.20 0.98
N PRO A 94 -3.49 5.42 1.36
CA PRO A 94 -4.68 6.09 0.86
C PRO A 94 -4.45 6.68 -0.54
N VAL A 95 -4.41 5.81 -1.54
CA VAL A 95 -4.28 6.21 -2.96
C VAL A 95 -5.44 7.10 -3.41
N ARG A 96 -6.63 6.83 -2.86
CA ARG A 96 -7.79 7.71 -2.98
C ARG A 96 -7.89 8.52 -1.71
N SER A 97 -7.59 9.80 -1.80
CA SER A 97 -7.47 10.69 -0.64
C SER A 97 -8.78 11.36 -0.24
N GLU A 98 -9.91 11.08 -0.93
CA GLU A 98 -11.19 11.74 -0.67
C GLU A 98 -11.64 11.56 0.78
N TYR A 99 -11.55 10.35 1.33
CA TYR A 99 -11.94 10.09 2.72
C TYR A 99 -11.00 10.77 3.73
N VAL A 100 -9.72 10.95 3.38
CA VAL A 100 -8.77 11.70 4.21
C VAL A 100 -9.18 13.17 4.28
N GLY A 101 -9.60 13.75 3.15
CA GLY A 101 -10.15 15.10 3.09
C GLY A 101 -11.43 15.26 3.90
N LEU A 102 -12.32 14.25 3.89
CA LEU A 102 -13.53 14.26 4.70
C LEU A 102 -13.22 14.26 6.19
N VAL A 103 -12.27 13.43 6.64
CA VAL A 103 -11.82 13.43 8.05
C VAL A 103 -11.14 14.75 8.42
N ALA A 104 -10.32 15.32 7.52
CA ALA A 104 -9.67 16.60 7.74
C ALA A 104 -10.65 17.79 7.83
N ALA A 105 -11.82 17.67 7.18
CA ALA A 105 -12.86 18.71 7.21
C ALA A 105 -13.92 18.45 8.29
N ALA A 106 -13.92 17.28 8.94
CA ALA A 106 -14.92 16.93 9.93
C ALA A 106 -14.81 17.79 11.18
N ALA A 107 -15.94 18.32 11.65
CA ALA A 107 -16.01 18.94 12.97
C ALA A 107 -15.90 17.82 14.03
N LEU A 108 -14.89 17.88 14.87
CA LEU A 108 -14.75 16.97 15.99
C LEU A 108 -15.77 17.30 17.08
N PRO A 109 -16.31 16.28 17.81
CA PRO A 109 -17.41 16.48 18.76
C PRO A 109 -17.07 17.35 19.97
N ALA A 110 -15.79 17.59 20.23
CA ALA A 110 -15.33 18.50 21.28
C ALA A 110 -14.04 19.20 20.84
N PRO A 111 -13.80 20.46 21.26
CA PRO A 111 -12.60 21.21 20.90
C PRO A 111 -11.32 20.57 21.43
N GLU A 112 -11.41 19.73 22.45
CA GLU A 112 -10.30 18.99 23.03
C GLU A 112 -10.69 17.53 23.20
N LEU A 113 -10.49 16.72 22.15
CA LEU A 113 -10.65 15.26 22.26
C LEU A 113 -9.44 14.68 22.98
N PRO A 114 -9.63 14.05 24.18
CA PRO A 114 -8.52 13.49 24.94
C PRO A 114 -7.93 12.24 24.27
N LEU A 115 -8.73 11.50 23.51
CA LEU A 115 -8.34 10.22 22.94
C LEU A 115 -9.08 9.91 21.63
N ALA A 116 -8.35 9.41 20.64
CA ALA A 116 -8.89 8.82 19.43
C ALA A 116 -8.24 7.44 19.14
N PHE A 117 -8.97 6.59 18.45
CA PHE A 117 -8.48 5.29 17.99
C PHE A 117 -8.49 5.26 16.46
N ASP A 118 -7.35 4.94 15.85
CA ASP A 118 -7.19 4.68 14.42
C ASP A 118 -6.97 3.16 14.22
N ILE A 119 -8.07 2.44 14.00
CA ILE A 119 -8.04 0.98 13.85
C ILE A 119 -7.85 0.62 12.37
N GLY A 120 -6.76 -0.11 12.09
CA GLY A 120 -6.34 -0.37 10.70
C GLY A 120 -5.58 0.81 10.11
N THR A 121 -4.73 1.43 10.89
CA THR A 121 -4.05 2.71 10.61
C THR A 121 -3.28 2.74 9.27
N GLY A 122 -2.89 1.58 8.72
CA GLY A 122 -2.09 1.51 7.49
C GLY A 122 -0.81 2.34 7.60
N THR A 123 -0.72 3.39 6.78
CA THR A 123 0.41 4.34 6.80
C THR A 123 0.30 5.44 7.86
N GLY A 124 -0.73 5.42 8.70
CA GLY A 124 -0.90 6.39 9.78
C GLY A 124 -1.45 7.76 9.34
N VAL A 125 -1.92 7.89 8.11
CA VAL A 125 -2.39 9.18 7.57
C VAL A 125 -3.55 9.76 8.37
N LEU A 126 -4.55 8.93 8.74
CA LEU A 126 -5.68 9.42 9.54
C LEU A 126 -5.24 9.81 10.95
N ALA A 127 -4.36 9.03 11.57
CA ALA A 127 -3.78 9.41 12.86
C ALA A 127 -3.06 10.76 12.79
N ALA A 128 -2.28 11.00 11.74
CA ALA A 128 -1.61 12.29 11.53
C ALA A 128 -2.60 13.45 11.31
N VAL A 129 -3.71 13.20 10.59
CA VAL A 129 -4.78 14.22 10.43
C VAL A 129 -5.43 14.54 11.77
N LEU A 130 -5.79 13.52 12.56
CA LEU A 130 -6.37 13.70 13.90
C LEU A 130 -5.43 14.46 14.84
N ALA A 131 -4.13 14.19 14.77
CA ALA A 131 -3.13 14.94 15.54
C ALA A 131 -3.12 16.43 15.17
N ARG A 132 -3.26 16.76 13.88
CA ARG A 132 -3.39 18.15 13.41
C ARG A 132 -4.68 18.84 13.88
N HIS A 133 -5.72 18.06 14.12
CA HIS A 133 -6.97 18.55 14.72
C HIS A 133 -6.88 18.78 16.24
N GLY A 134 -5.72 18.55 16.85
CA GLY A 134 -5.51 18.80 18.27
C GLY A 134 -5.93 17.63 19.19
N VAL A 135 -6.14 16.43 18.65
CA VAL A 135 -6.40 15.26 19.48
C VAL A 135 -5.17 14.95 20.36
N ALA A 136 -5.35 14.99 21.66
CA ALA A 136 -4.25 14.93 22.64
C ALA A 136 -3.54 13.55 22.63
N ARG A 137 -4.28 12.46 22.40
CA ARG A 137 -3.76 11.10 22.39
C ARG A 137 -4.40 10.29 21.26
N ILE A 138 -3.59 9.63 20.47
CA ILE A 138 -4.06 8.75 19.39
C ILE A 138 -3.46 7.36 19.59
N VAL A 139 -4.32 6.35 19.57
CA VAL A 139 -3.93 4.95 19.56
C VAL A 139 -4.14 4.41 18.15
N ALA A 140 -3.06 4.30 17.39
CA ALA A 140 -3.05 3.74 16.06
C ALA A 140 -2.72 2.24 16.11
N ARG A 141 -3.62 1.39 15.60
CA ARG A 141 -3.44 -0.07 15.60
C ARG A 141 -3.39 -0.60 14.18
N ARG A 142 -2.33 -1.32 13.86
CA ARG A 142 -2.20 -2.08 12.63
C ARG A 142 -3.01 -3.38 12.74
N GLN A 143 -3.73 -3.77 11.68
CA GLN A 143 -4.20 -5.14 11.56
C GLN A 143 -2.99 -6.04 11.29
N GLY A 144 -2.87 -7.10 12.06
CA GLY A 144 -1.85 -8.13 11.90
C GLY A 144 -2.13 -9.01 10.68
#